data_d4db4c6a48d9e67e053e284d949334df
#
_entry.id   d4db4c6a48d9e67e053e284d949334df
#
_cell.length_a   1.000
_cell.length_b   1.000
_cell.length_c   1.000
_cell.angle_alpha   90.00
_cell.angle_beta   90.00
_cell.angle_gamma   90.00
#
_symmetry.space_group_name_H-M   'P 1'
#
loop_
_entity.id
_entity.type
_entity.pdbx_description
1 polymer ?
#
loop_
_entity_poly.entity_id
_entity_poly.type
_entity_poly.pdbx_seq_one_letter_code
_entity_poly.pdbx_strand_id
1 'polypeptide(L)'
;IKSSAASDVYKRQKIGRRVAELTLNNLGIEKDEIKKLQTVPYRELETASNKAMAQAAKEYGSMDSWGNPGLLWTPIVDGDYLPFQPVVDSIASQSNDIPIMIGTAMTEWTTMGMLGQASKYKNDNKNTWSQEEVNRKLKERFGNHSETIVDAFKQAYPERLVADVLYVETMLRAPALKTARLKADQHGASVYNYMFAWDTPLEGGFAMSYHCSELPFVFNNVAMSKASAVGGEQAEILADRMSRAWINFARYGNPNHRDIPDWPVFTRENGYTMIFGNECLVKKNHDYKLMKLLVPDYVF
;
A
#
# COMPACT_ATOMS: atom_id res chain seq x y z
N ILE A 1 -3.58 -10.50 -25.97
CA ILE A 1 -3.55 -9.74 -24.67
C ILE A 1 -4.97 -9.31 -24.25
N LYS A 2 -5.84 -8.88 -25.20
CA LYS A 2 -7.24 -8.52 -24.89
C LYS A 2 -8.10 -9.68 -24.35
N SER A 3 -7.76 -10.93 -24.67
CA SER A 3 -8.53 -12.10 -24.24
C SER A 3 -8.29 -12.51 -22.78
N SER A 4 -7.12 -12.24 -22.21
CA SER A 4 -6.80 -12.62 -20.82
C SER A 4 -7.50 -11.72 -19.78
N ALA A 5 -7.52 -10.41 -20.00
CA ALA A 5 -8.19 -9.46 -19.09
C ALA A 5 -9.71 -9.66 -19.06
N ALA A 6 -10.34 -9.87 -20.25
CA ALA A 6 -11.77 -10.17 -20.31
C ALA A 6 -12.12 -11.51 -19.64
N SER A 7 -11.26 -12.53 -19.79
CA SER A 7 -11.40 -13.83 -19.14
C SER A 7 -11.34 -13.72 -17.61
N ASP A 8 -10.43 -12.92 -17.08
CA ASP A 8 -10.28 -12.71 -15.63
C ASP A 8 -11.48 -11.95 -15.02
N VAL A 9 -11.99 -10.93 -15.70
CA VAL A 9 -13.20 -10.21 -15.30
C VAL A 9 -14.38 -11.16 -15.22
N TYR A 10 -14.59 -11.97 -16.26
CA TYR A 10 -15.69 -12.94 -16.31
C TYR A 10 -15.56 -14.03 -15.22
N LYS A 11 -14.35 -14.50 -14.94
CA LYS A 11 -14.08 -15.44 -13.85
C LYS A 11 -14.45 -14.85 -12.49
N ARG A 12 -14.05 -13.60 -12.23
CA ARG A 12 -14.37 -12.90 -10.97
C ARG A 12 -15.86 -12.69 -10.78
N GLN A 13 -16.60 -12.33 -11.84
CA GLN A 13 -18.06 -12.22 -11.79
C GLN A 13 -18.74 -13.54 -11.43
N LYS A 14 -18.28 -14.66 -12.02
CA LYS A 14 -18.81 -16.00 -11.67
C LYS A 14 -18.59 -16.34 -10.19
N ILE A 15 -17.38 -16.08 -9.69
CA ILE A 15 -17.05 -16.31 -8.28
C ILE A 15 -17.95 -15.45 -7.39
N GLY A 16 -18.09 -14.15 -7.67
CA GLY A 16 -18.92 -13.24 -6.90
C GLY A 16 -20.40 -13.68 -6.85
N ARG A 17 -20.95 -14.06 -8.00
CA ARG A 17 -22.33 -14.61 -8.08
C ARG A 17 -22.46 -15.88 -7.25
N ARG A 18 -21.47 -16.78 -7.31
CA ARG A 18 -21.47 -18.01 -6.54
C ARG A 18 -21.42 -17.76 -5.03
N VAL A 19 -20.60 -16.80 -4.58
CA VAL A 19 -20.56 -16.38 -3.17
C VAL A 19 -21.92 -15.83 -2.73
N ALA A 20 -22.57 -15.00 -3.55
CA ALA A 20 -23.89 -14.46 -3.24
C ALA A 20 -24.95 -15.59 -3.12
N GLU A 21 -25.01 -16.52 -4.08
CA GLU A 21 -25.91 -17.68 -4.03
C GLU A 21 -25.72 -18.52 -2.76
N LEU A 22 -24.47 -18.86 -2.45
CA LEU A 22 -24.12 -19.63 -1.26
C LEU A 22 -24.46 -18.88 0.05
N THR A 23 -24.29 -17.56 0.07
CA THR A 23 -24.65 -16.74 1.22
C THR A 23 -26.14 -16.76 1.47
N LEU A 24 -26.95 -16.56 0.42
CA LEU A 24 -28.40 -16.64 0.50
C LEU A 24 -28.84 -18.02 0.97
N ASN A 25 -28.31 -19.10 0.38
CA ASN A 25 -28.60 -20.47 0.79
C ASN A 25 -28.27 -20.74 2.26
N ASN A 26 -27.12 -20.23 2.74
CA ASN A 26 -26.71 -20.39 4.14
C ASN A 26 -27.64 -19.66 5.11
N LEU A 27 -28.33 -18.62 4.66
CA LEU A 27 -29.31 -17.83 5.41
C LEU A 27 -30.76 -18.32 5.23
N GLY A 28 -31.01 -19.25 4.32
CA GLY A 28 -32.37 -19.67 3.97
C GLY A 28 -33.20 -18.57 3.31
N ILE A 29 -32.54 -17.67 2.56
CA ILE A 29 -33.17 -16.55 1.87
C ILE A 29 -33.28 -16.90 0.38
N GLU A 30 -34.47 -16.82 -0.18
CA GLU A 30 -34.68 -17.00 -1.61
C GLU A 30 -34.20 -15.77 -2.41
N LYS A 31 -33.85 -15.99 -3.68
CA LYS A 31 -33.24 -14.96 -4.52
C LYS A 31 -34.11 -13.72 -4.74
N ASP A 32 -35.41 -13.90 -4.79
CA ASP A 32 -36.41 -12.82 -4.91
C ASP A 32 -36.64 -12.08 -3.57
N GLU A 33 -36.16 -12.63 -2.47
CA GLU A 33 -36.25 -12.04 -1.14
C GLU A 33 -34.96 -11.33 -0.67
N ILE A 34 -34.04 -11.02 -1.59
CA ILE A 34 -32.71 -10.45 -1.28
C ILE A 34 -32.74 -9.24 -0.35
N LYS A 35 -33.84 -8.48 -0.32
CA LYS A 35 -34.02 -7.34 0.60
C LYS A 35 -33.99 -7.74 2.07
N LYS A 36 -34.27 -9.02 2.40
CA LYS A 36 -34.16 -9.54 3.76
C LYS A 36 -32.74 -9.45 4.32
N LEU A 37 -31.71 -9.43 3.46
CA LEU A 37 -30.31 -9.23 3.89
C LEU A 37 -30.11 -7.94 4.71
N GLN A 38 -30.90 -6.90 4.47
CA GLN A 38 -30.81 -5.63 5.22
C GLN A 38 -31.25 -5.74 6.68
N THR A 39 -31.97 -6.81 7.03
CA THR A 39 -32.50 -7.07 8.38
C THR A 39 -31.82 -8.24 9.08
N VAL A 40 -30.93 -8.95 8.39
CA VAL A 40 -30.13 -10.04 8.99
C VAL A 40 -29.15 -9.45 9.98
N PRO A 41 -29.04 -9.99 11.21
CA PRO A 41 -28.02 -9.56 12.16
C PRO A 41 -26.61 -9.71 11.58
N TYR A 42 -25.75 -8.71 11.79
CA TYR A 42 -24.40 -8.66 11.18
C TYR A 42 -23.60 -9.96 11.38
N ARG A 43 -23.59 -10.51 12.61
CA ARG A 43 -22.83 -11.75 12.91
C ARG A 43 -23.34 -12.97 12.13
N GLU A 44 -24.64 -13.04 11.89
CA GLU A 44 -25.25 -14.11 11.11
C GLU A 44 -24.87 -13.98 9.64
N LEU A 45 -24.98 -12.78 9.09
CA LEU A 45 -24.56 -12.47 7.73
C LEU A 45 -23.05 -12.75 7.53
N GLU A 46 -22.21 -12.31 8.46
CA GLU A 46 -20.77 -12.54 8.45
C GLU A 46 -20.43 -14.04 8.43
N THR A 47 -21.08 -14.82 9.30
CA THR A 47 -20.88 -16.27 9.39
C THR A 47 -21.28 -16.97 8.09
N ALA A 48 -22.46 -16.62 7.56
CA ALA A 48 -23.00 -17.19 6.32
C ALA A 48 -22.10 -16.85 5.11
N SER A 49 -21.64 -15.61 5.02
CA SER A 49 -20.79 -15.15 3.92
C SER A 49 -19.36 -15.70 3.97
N ASN A 50 -18.77 -15.82 5.17
CA ASN A 50 -17.45 -16.43 5.33
C ASN A 50 -17.47 -17.92 4.94
N LYS A 51 -18.53 -18.65 5.31
CA LYS A 51 -18.74 -20.02 4.87
C LYS A 51 -18.89 -20.12 3.35
N ALA A 52 -19.63 -19.20 2.74
CA ALA A 52 -19.83 -19.12 1.29
C ALA A 52 -18.51 -18.84 0.57
N MET A 53 -17.72 -17.89 1.05
CA MET A 53 -16.38 -17.57 0.50
C MET A 53 -15.43 -18.76 0.57
N ALA A 54 -15.37 -19.45 1.71
CA ALA A 54 -14.52 -20.63 1.88
C ALA A 54 -14.91 -21.77 0.91
N GLN A 55 -16.22 -21.97 0.69
CA GLN A 55 -16.71 -22.95 -0.26
C GLN A 55 -16.40 -22.56 -1.71
N ALA A 56 -16.69 -21.31 -2.11
CA ALA A 56 -16.39 -20.81 -3.45
C ALA A 56 -14.88 -20.81 -3.73
N ALA A 57 -14.05 -20.48 -2.75
CA ALA A 57 -12.60 -20.57 -2.89
C ALA A 57 -12.14 -21.99 -3.28
N LYS A 58 -12.68 -23.00 -2.64
CA LYS A 58 -12.41 -24.42 -2.97
C LYS A 58 -12.92 -24.78 -4.37
N GLU A 59 -14.18 -24.41 -4.71
CA GLU A 59 -14.79 -24.72 -6.01
C GLU A 59 -14.00 -24.11 -7.19
N TYR A 60 -13.42 -22.93 -7.01
CA TYR A 60 -12.71 -22.20 -8.07
C TYR A 60 -11.17 -22.24 -7.95
N GLY A 61 -10.63 -22.91 -6.94
CA GLY A 61 -9.18 -22.97 -6.68
C GLY A 61 -8.58 -21.58 -6.43
N SER A 62 -9.34 -20.70 -5.76
CA SER A 62 -8.88 -19.32 -5.49
C SER A 62 -7.94 -19.28 -4.29
N MET A 63 -6.88 -18.46 -4.40
CA MET A 63 -5.93 -18.19 -3.34
C MET A 63 -6.00 -16.72 -2.94
N ASP A 64 -5.77 -16.43 -1.66
CA ASP A 64 -5.58 -15.07 -1.16
C ASP A 64 -4.17 -14.53 -1.52
N SER A 65 -3.89 -13.29 -1.14
CA SER A 65 -2.59 -12.64 -1.38
C SER A 65 -1.41 -13.36 -0.69
N TRP A 66 -1.68 -14.24 0.25
CA TRP A 66 -0.71 -14.99 1.05
C TRP A 66 -0.52 -16.42 0.57
N GLY A 67 -1.22 -16.81 -0.52
CA GLY A 67 -1.16 -18.15 -1.08
C GLY A 67 -1.99 -19.19 -0.32
N ASN A 68 -2.89 -18.78 0.58
CA ASN A 68 -3.85 -19.67 1.23
C ASN A 68 -5.13 -19.78 0.41
N PRO A 69 -5.83 -20.95 0.42
CA PRO A 69 -7.15 -21.05 -0.19
C PRO A 69 -8.11 -20.03 0.44
N GLY A 70 -8.57 -19.07 -0.35
CA GLY A 70 -9.43 -18.02 0.18
C GLY A 70 -9.94 -17.05 -0.88
N LEU A 71 -10.91 -16.25 -0.47
CA LEU A 71 -11.44 -15.10 -1.19
C LEU A 71 -11.54 -13.94 -0.21
N LEU A 72 -11.37 -12.72 -0.75
CA LEU A 72 -11.60 -11.48 -0.02
C LEU A 72 -12.80 -10.74 -0.60
N TRP A 73 -13.50 -9.99 0.24
CA TRP A 73 -14.48 -9.01 -0.22
C TRP A 73 -13.75 -7.90 -0.98
N THR A 74 -13.93 -7.87 -2.28
CA THR A 74 -13.32 -6.86 -3.16
C THR A 74 -14.36 -6.36 -4.15
N PRO A 75 -14.22 -5.11 -4.65
CA PRO A 75 -15.04 -4.63 -5.76
C PRO A 75 -14.91 -5.54 -6.98
N ILE A 76 -16.01 -5.83 -7.63
CA ILE A 76 -16.08 -6.69 -8.82
C ILE A 76 -16.62 -5.87 -9.98
N VAL A 77 -15.95 -5.94 -11.12
CA VAL A 77 -16.46 -5.35 -12.37
C VAL A 77 -17.77 -6.06 -12.74
N ASP A 78 -18.87 -5.30 -12.79
CA ASP A 78 -20.21 -5.79 -13.06
C ASP A 78 -20.75 -5.33 -14.43
N GLY A 79 -20.07 -4.37 -15.05
CA GLY A 79 -20.45 -3.80 -16.36
C GLY A 79 -21.43 -2.63 -16.26
N ASP A 80 -21.87 -2.26 -15.07
CA ASP A 80 -22.81 -1.19 -14.78
C ASP A 80 -22.22 -0.20 -13.75
N TYR A 81 -22.26 -0.53 -12.47
CA TYR A 81 -21.72 0.34 -11.41
C TYR A 81 -20.17 0.44 -11.46
N LEU A 82 -19.50 -0.67 -11.68
CA LEU A 82 -18.07 -0.74 -11.97
C LEU A 82 -17.89 -1.33 -13.38
N PRO A 83 -17.97 -0.51 -14.44
CA PRO A 83 -18.05 -1.00 -15.82
C PRO A 83 -16.76 -1.67 -16.31
N PHE A 84 -15.61 -1.32 -15.73
CA PHE A 84 -14.29 -1.88 -16.07
C PHE A 84 -13.34 -1.73 -14.90
N GLN A 85 -12.18 -2.38 -14.99
CA GLN A 85 -11.11 -2.21 -13.98
C GLN A 85 -10.61 -0.76 -13.99
N PRO A 86 -10.62 -0.06 -12.85
CA PRO A 86 -10.29 1.36 -12.80
C PRO A 86 -8.81 1.68 -13.10
N VAL A 87 -7.92 0.72 -12.85
CA VAL A 87 -6.47 0.87 -13.09
C VAL A 87 -5.92 -0.43 -13.69
N VAL A 88 -5.56 -0.42 -14.97
CA VAL A 88 -4.89 -1.53 -15.68
C VAL A 88 -3.73 -0.97 -16.49
N ASP A 89 -3.95 -0.69 -17.78
CA ASP A 89 -2.99 -0.03 -18.69
C ASP A 89 -3.27 1.48 -18.82
N SER A 90 -4.43 1.90 -18.34
CA SER A 90 -4.86 3.29 -18.18
C SER A 90 -5.71 3.40 -16.92
N ILE A 91 -5.92 4.62 -16.46
CA ILE A 91 -6.87 4.89 -15.39
C ILE A 91 -8.24 5.29 -15.97
N ALA A 92 -9.30 5.01 -15.21
CA ALA A 92 -10.68 5.31 -15.64
C ALA A 92 -10.87 6.80 -15.98
N SER A 93 -11.40 7.10 -17.16
CA SER A 93 -11.62 8.47 -17.64
C SER A 93 -12.57 9.28 -16.75
N GLN A 94 -13.50 8.62 -16.05
CA GLN A 94 -14.39 9.25 -15.07
C GLN A 94 -13.67 9.93 -13.92
N SER A 95 -12.41 9.55 -13.66
CA SER A 95 -11.58 10.18 -12.64
C SER A 95 -10.75 11.37 -13.15
N ASN A 96 -10.89 11.76 -14.42
CA ASN A 96 -10.02 12.76 -15.04
C ASN A 96 -9.93 14.08 -14.23
N ASP A 97 -11.07 14.58 -13.77
CA ASP A 97 -11.16 15.85 -13.07
C ASP A 97 -11.07 15.73 -11.53
N ILE A 98 -10.72 14.54 -11.03
CA ILE A 98 -10.58 14.26 -9.62
C ILE A 98 -9.10 14.26 -9.25
N PRO A 99 -8.61 15.19 -8.41
CA PRO A 99 -7.23 15.16 -7.95
C PRO A 99 -6.96 13.94 -7.07
N ILE A 100 -5.74 13.40 -7.14
CA ILE A 100 -5.32 12.25 -6.36
C ILE A 100 -4.07 12.59 -5.57
N MET A 101 -4.07 12.23 -4.27
CA MET A 101 -2.89 12.14 -3.43
C MET A 101 -2.70 10.67 -3.05
N ILE A 102 -1.59 10.06 -3.43
CA ILE A 102 -1.33 8.63 -3.28
C ILE A 102 0.09 8.39 -2.77
N GLY A 103 0.24 7.44 -1.87
CA GLY A 103 1.57 7.08 -1.35
C GLY A 103 1.52 5.82 -0.50
N THR A 104 2.68 5.49 0.10
CA THR A 104 2.88 4.31 0.92
C THR A 104 3.84 4.61 2.05
N ALA A 105 3.86 3.78 3.09
CA ALA A 105 5.00 3.74 3.98
C ALA A 105 6.20 3.05 3.27
N MET A 106 7.42 3.32 3.73
CA MET A 106 8.62 2.77 3.11
C MET A 106 8.77 1.26 3.35
N THR A 107 8.25 0.74 4.47
CA THR A 107 8.44 -0.64 4.92
C THR A 107 7.14 -1.31 5.39
N GLU A 108 6.07 -1.14 4.63
CA GLU A 108 4.68 -1.52 4.93
C GLU A 108 4.54 -2.86 5.69
N TRP A 109 4.68 -3.96 4.99
CA TRP A 109 4.33 -5.29 5.52
C TRP A 109 5.48 -6.00 6.21
N THR A 110 6.71 -5.67 5.85
CA THR A 110 7.90 -6.43 6.24
C THR A 110 8.25 -6.28 7.72
N THR A 111 7.82 -5.18 8.35
CA THR A 111 8.13 -4.88 9.76
C THR A 111 6.90 -4.82 10.66
N MET A 112 5.68 -4.72 10.12
CA MET A 112 4.46 -4.62 10.93
C MET A 112 4.27 -5.80 11.90
N GLY A 113 4.55 -7.02 11.45
CA GLY A 113 4.47 -8.22 12.28
C GLY A 113 5.54 -8.32 13.38
N MET A 114 6.50 -7.41 13.38
CA MET A 114 7.63 -7.40 14.34
C MET A 114 7.35 -6.56 15.57
N LEU A 115 6.38 -5.64 15.53
CA LEU A 115 6.00 -4.84 16.68
C LEU A 115 5.49 -5.71 17.82
N GLY A 116 5.97 -5.46 19.02
CA GLY A 116 5.65 -6.25 20.22
C GLY A 116 6.37 -7.60 20.29
N GLN A 117 7.27 -7.91 19.35
CA GLN A 117 8.04 -9.15 19.32
C GLN A 117 9.56 -8.92 19.57
N ALA A 118 9.90 -7.87 20.31
CA ALA A 118 11.29 -7.48 20.59
C ALA A 118 12.18 -8.66 21.06
N SER A 119 11.62 -9.61 21.81
CA SER A 119 12.34 -10.80 22.25
C SER A 119 12.76 -11.73 21.11
N LYS A 120 11.96 -11.82 20.05
CA LYS A 120 12.27 -12.63 18.86
C LYS A 120 13.44 -12.07 18.06
N TYR A 121 13.54 -10.73 18.01
CA TYR A 121 14.53 -10.01 17.22
C TYR A 121 15.74 -9.55 18.04
N LYS A 122 15.77 -9.87 19.33
CA LYS A 122 16.92 -9.53 20.20
C LYS A 122 18.24 -10.06 19.66
N ASN A 123 18.22 -11.21 18.98
CA ASN A 123 19.40 -11.85 18.42
C ASN A 123 19.47 -11.76 16.87
N ASP A 124 18.49 -11.17 16.21
CA ASP A 124 18.45 -10.99 14.74
C ASP A 124 17.93 -9.59 14.38
N ASN A 125 18.54 -8.57 14.97
CA ASN A 125 18.20 -7.18 14.72
C ASN A 125 19.10 -6.59 13.64
N LYS A 126 18.52 -6.17 12.52
CA LYS A 126 19.23 -5.57 11.38
C LYS A 126 20.18 -4.42 11.77
N ASN A 127 19.84 -3.66 12.84
CA ASN A 127 20.63 -2.54 13.29
C ASN A 127 21.96 -2.97 13.96
N THR A 128 22.10 -4.27 14.27
CA THR A 128 23.26 -4.85 14.95
C THR A 128 23.98 -5.92 14.13
N TRP A 129 23.54 -6.18 12.91
CA TRP A 129 24.20 -7.17 12.04
C TRP A 129 25.61 -6.73 11.66
N SER A 130 26.54 -7.67 11.65
CA SER A 130 27.87 -7.44 11.04
C SER A 130 27.75 -7.24 9.53
N GLN A 131 28.79 -6.66 8.91
CA GLN A 131 28.81 -6.49 7.46
C GLN A 131 28.74 -7.84 6.72
N GLU A 132 29.34 -8.88 7.30
CA GLU A 132 29.27 -10.25 6.74
C GLU A 132 27.84 -10.80 6.76
N GLU A 133 27.14 -10.59 7.87
CA GLU A 133 25.72 -10.98 8.00
C GLU A 133 24.83 -10.22 7.01
N VAL A 134 25.02 -8.92 6.87
CA VAL A 134 24.31 -8.11 5.86
C VAL A 134 24.57 -8.65 4.47
N ASN A 135 25.83 -8.89 4.10
CA ASN A 135 26.19 -9.40 2.78
C ASN A 135 25.58 -10.79 2.50
N ARG A 136 25.57 -11.66 3.50
CA ARG A 136 24.96 -12.99 3.40
C ARG A 136 23.46 -12.88 3.12
N LYS A 137 22.72 -12.10 3.92
CA LYS A 137 21.28 -11.90 3.76
C LYS A 137 20.92 -11.25 2.42
N LEU A 138 21.70 -10.27 1.96
CA LEU A 138 21.54 -9.67 0.65
C LEU A 138 21.72 -10.68 -0.48
N LYS A 139 22.75 -11.52 -0.37
CA LYS A 139 23.01 -12.58 -1.37
C LYS A 139 21.90 -13.63 -1.38
N GLU A 140 21.40 -14.02 -0.22
CA GLU A 140 20.25 -14.94 -0.10
C GLU A 140 18.98 -14.34 -0.73
N ARG A 141 18.70 -13.05 -0.52
CA ARG A 141 17.49 -12.39 -1.02
C ARG A 141 17.55 -12.06 -2.50
N PHE A 142 18.67 -11.54 -2.99
CA PHE A 142 18.79 -10.92 -4.31
C PHE A 142 19.74 -11.67 -5.27
N GLY A 143 20.42 -12.70 -4.80
CA GLY A 143 21.33 -13.51 -5.63
C GLY A 143 22.42 -12.66 -6.30
N ASN A 144 22.58 -12.82 -7.60
CA ASN A 144 23.58 -12.09 -8.39
C ASN A 144 23.25 -10.62 -8.61
N HIS A 145 22.03 -10.18 -8.28
CA HIS A 145 21.61 -8.78 -8.42
C HIS A 145 21.89 -7.92 -7.17
N SER A 146 22.45 -8.53 -6.10
CA SER A 146 22.67 -7.88 -4.80
C SER A 146 23.41 -6.54 -4.90
N GLU A 147 24.54 -6.50 -5.60
CA GLU A 147 25.36 -5.28 -5.74
C GLU A 147 24.59 -4.18 -6.46
N THR A 148 23.97 -4.49 -7.60
CA THR A 148 23.20 -3.53 -8.39
C THR A 148 22.01 -2.96 -7.59
N ILE A 149 21.35 -3.81 -6.80
CA ILE A 149 20.23 -3.40 -5.95
C ILE A 149 20.72 -2.51 -4.80
N VAL A 150 21.83 -2.88 -4.14
CA VAL A 150 22.44 -2.07 -3.07
C VAL A 150 22.88 -0.71 -3.59
N ASP A 151 23.49 -0.63 -4.77
CA ASP A 151 23.89 0.64 -5.38
C ASP A 151 22.68 1.52 -5.69
N ALA A 152 21.62 0.95 -6.25
CA ALA A 152 20.38 1.67 -6.50
C ALA A 152 19.71 2.14 -5.18
N PHE A 153 19.76 1.32 -4.14
CA PHE A 153 19.26 1.67 -2.82
C PHE A 153 20.03 2.83 -2.20
N LYS A 154 21.37 2.79 -2.22
CA LYS A 154 22.22 3.87 -1.72
C LYS A 154 22.00 5.19 -2.47
N GLN A 155 21.69 5.13 -3.78
CA GLN A 155 21.34 6.30 -4.56
C GLN A 155 19.99 6.90 -4.14
N ALA A 156 19.00 6.04 -3.86
CA ALA A 156 17.67 6.45 -3.44
C ALA A 156 17.63 6.94 -1.98
N TYR A 157 18.37 6.26 -1.10
CA TYR A 157 18.34 6.42 0.36
C TYR A 157 19.75 6.43 0.96
N PRO A 158 20.56 7.46 0.66
CA PRO A 158 21.96 7.52 1.06
C PRO A 158 22.19 7.56 2.58
N GLU A 159 21.18 8.00 3.34
CA GLU A 159 21.21 8.13 4.79
C GLU A 159 20.88 6.82 5.54
N ARG A 160 20.40 5.79 4.80
CA ARG A 160 19.91 4.56 5.40
C ARG A 160 20.97 3.47 5.51
N LEU A 161 20.77 2.57 6.48
CA LEU A 161 21.58 1.35 6.56
C LEU A 161 21.34 0.47 5.33
N VAL A 162 22.40 -0.14 4.81
CA VAL A 162 22.30 -1.04 3.65
C VAL A 162 21.33 -2.20 3.92
N ALA A 163 21.27 -2.69 5.15
CA ALA A 163 20.34 -3.73 5.57
C ALA A 163 18.85 -3.36 5.33
N ASP A 164 18.53 -2.06 5.32
CA ASP A 164 17.15 -1.60 5.16
C ASP A 164 16.58 -1.94 3.76
N VAL A 165 17.43 -2.18 2.76
CA VAL A 165 16.98 -2.61 1.42
C VAL A 165 16.18 -3.92 1.45
N LEU A 166 16.46 -4.79 2.43
CA LEU A 166 15.72 -6.05 2.61
C LEU A 166 14.26 -5.84 3.01
N TYR A 167 13.92 -4.64 3.47
CA TYR A 167 12.60 -4.28 4.01
C TYR A 167 11.87 -3.24 3.15
N VAL A 168 12.45 -2.81 2.02
CA VAL A 168 11.78 -1.86 1.12
C VAL A 168 10.49 -2.45 0.59
N GLU A 169 9.43 -1.69 0.74
CA GLU A 169 8.09 -2.07 0.29
C GLU A 169 7.97 -2.02 -1.24
N THR A 170 7.45 -3.07 -1.82
CA THR A 170 7.26 -3.18 -3.27
C THR A 170 5.81 -3.48 -3.66
N MET A 171 5.08 -4.21 -2.80
CA MET A 171 3.74 -4.71 -3.10
C MET A 171 2.70 -3.60 -3.24
N LEU A 172 2.80 -2.53 -2.45
CA LEU A 172 1.94 -1.35 -2.53
C LEU A 172 2.61 -0.19 -3.29
N ARG A 173 3.95 -0.04 -3.14
CA ARG A 173 4.70 1.06 -3.77
C ARG A 173 4.66 1.00 -5.29
N ALA A 174 4.89 -0.15 -5.90
CA ALA A 174 4.86 -0.29 -7.35
C ALA A 174 3.46 0.02 -7.94
N PRO A 175 2.34 -0.52 -7.41
CA PRO A 175 0.99 -0.12 -7.81
C PRO A 175 0.69 1.37 -7.58
N ALA A 176 1.14 1.96 -6.48
CA ALA A 176 0.94 3.39 -6.23
C ALA A 176 1.65 4.26 -7.27
N LEU A 177 2.91 3.95 -7.62
CA LEU A 177 3.65 4.62 -8.69
C LEU A 177 2.98 4.43 -10.05
N LYS A 178 2.52 3.22 -10.37
CA LYS A 178 1.76 2.97 -11.60
C LYS A 178 0.51 3.84 -11.67
N THR A 179 -0.28 3.86 -10.60
CA THR A 179 -1.50 4.67 -10.53
C THR A 179 -1.20 6.16 -10.70
N ALA A 180 -0.15 6.67 -10.01
CA ALA A 180 0.26 8.06 -10.13
C ALA A 180 0.66 8.42 -11.57
N ARG A 181 1.43 7.55 -12.25
CA ARG A 181 1.87 7.76 -13.64
C ARG A 181 0.70 7.75 -14.61
N LEU A 182 -0.17 6.74 -14.52
CA LEU A 182 -1.35 6.64 -15.38
C LEU A 182 -2.33 7.80 -15.16
N LYS A 183 -2.45 8.26 -13.91
CA LYS A 183 -3.28 9.43 -13.60
C LYS A 183 -2.66 10.71 -14.17
N ALA A 184 -1.36 10.91 -14.07
CA ALA A 184 -0.66 12.03 -14.66
C ALA A 184 -0.79 12.07 -16.20
N ASP A 185 -0.78 10.91 -16.87
CA ASP A 185 -0.96 10.79 -18.32
C ASP A 185 -2.37 11.18 -18.80
N GLN A 186 -3.34 11.29 -17.92
CA GLN A 186 -4.66 11.83 -18.28
C GLN A 186 -4.62 13.34 -18.59
N HIS A 187 -3.58 14.05 -18.14
CA HIS A 187 -3.43 15.51 -18.26
C HIS A 187 -4.63 16.32 -17.71
N GLY A 188 -5.35 15.71 -16.74
CA GLY A 188 -6.49 16.31 -16.05
C GLY A 188 -6.11 16.89 -14.68
N ALA A 189 -6.85 16.51 -13.64
CA ALA A 189 -6.60 16.98 -12.28
C ALA A 189 -5.26 16.50 -11.71
N SER A 190 -4.71 17.29 -10.78
CA SER A 190 -3.39 17.12 -10.19
C SER A 190 -3.20 15.79 -9.47
N VAL A 191 -1.98 15.28 -9.55
CA VAL A 191 -1.52 14.09 -8.82
C VAL A 191 -0.40 14.49 -7.87
N TYR A 192 -0.46 14.01 -6.64
CA TYR A 192 0.60 14.17 -5.65
C TYR A 192 1.00 12.79 -5.13
N ASN A 193 2.30 12.50 -5.13
CA ASN A 193 2.81 11.24 -4.60
C ASN A 193 3.63 11.47 -3.34
N TYR A 194 3.43 10.62 -2.32
CA TYR A 194 4.21 10.67 -1.09
C TYR A 194 4.80 9.33 -0.72
N MET A 195 5.76 9.37 0.19
CA MET A 195 6.27 8.23 0.95
C MET A 195 6.41 8.63 2.40
N PHE A 196 5.82 7.84 3.29
CA PHE A 196 6.05 7.95 4.72
C PHE A 196 7.30 7.16 5.10
N ALA A 197 8.32 7.85 5.57
CA ALA A 197 9.64 7.29 5.87
C ALA A 197 10.15 7.67 7.28
N TRP A 198 9.23 8.10 8.18
CA TRP A 198 9.55 8.32 9.57
C TRP A 198 9.64 6.98 10.30
N ASP A 199 10.80 6.72 10.89
CA ASP A 199 11.01 5.49 11.64
C ASP A 199 10.63 5.69 13.10
N THR A 200 9.75 4.82 13.61
CA THR A 200 9.43 4.83 15.03
C THR A 200 10.68 4.52 15.86
N PRO A 201 11.01 5.32 16.91
CA PRO A 201 12.10 4.99 17.82
C PRO A 201 11.79 3.78 18.71
N LEU A 202 10.55 3.29 18.70
CA LEU A 202 10.15 2.12 19.48
C LEU A 202 11.02 0.92 19.12
N GLU A 203 11.42 0.15 20.13
CA GLU A 203 12.27 -1.03 19.98
C GLU A 203 13.60 -0.76 19.24
N GLY A 204 14.18 0.44 19.48
CA GLY A 204 15.45 0.84 18.87
C GLY A 204 15.37 1.12 17.37
N GLY A 205 14.20 1.53 16.87
CA GLY A 205 14.00 1.87 15.46
C GLY A 205 13.89 0.66 14.53
N PHE A 206 13.80 -0.54 15.08
CA PHE A 206 13.80 -1.77 14.29
C PHE A 206 12.60 -1.87 13.36
N ALA A 207 11.41 -1.43 13.78
CA ALA A 207 10.18 -1.54 13.02
C ALA A 207 10.07 -0.54 11.86
N MET A 208 10.91 0.49 11.83
CA MET A 208 10.92 1.54 10.81
C MET A 208 9.51 2.16 10.59
N SER A 209 9.19 2.55 9.38
CA SER A 209 7.88 3.04 8.95
C SER A 209 7.01 1.87 8.45
N TYR A 210 6.29 1.24 9.36
CA TYR A 210 5.45 0.06 9.09
C TYR A 210 4.04 0.44 8.62
N HIS A 211 3.27 -0.56 8.19
CA HIS A 211 1.90 -0.39 7.69
C HIS A 211 1.00 0.36 8.66
N CYS A 212 0.31 1.39 8.15
CA CYS A 212 -0.56 2.28 8.92
C CYS A 212 0.15 3.15 9.98
N SER A 213 1.49 3.18 10.02
CA SER A 213 2.22 4.03 10.99
C SER A 213 2.09 5.52 10.71
N GLU A 214 1.70 5.91 9.50
CA GLU A 214 1.42 7.30 9.13
C GLU A 214 0.07 7.82 9.64
N LEU A 215 -0.89 6.95 9.95
CA LEU A 215 -2.23 7.36 10.33
C LEU A 215 -2.27 8.33 11.53
N PRO A 216 -1.53 8.10 12.63
CA PRO A 216 -1.47 9.05 13.74
C PRO A 216 -0.96 10.45 13.33
N PHE A 217 -0.13 10.53 12.30
CA PHE A 217 0.39 11.79 11.77
C PHE A 217 -0.64 12.48 10.88
N VAL A 218 -1.31 11.74 10.02
CA VAL A 218 -2.39 12.26 9.17
C VAL A 218 -3.53 12.84 10.02
N PHE A 219 -3.91 12.14 11.10
CA PHE A 219 -4.99 12.57 12.00
C PHE A 219 -4.52 13.47 13.16
N ASN A 220 -3.25 13.83 13.20
CA ASN A 220 -2.64 14.69 14.24
C ASN A 220 -2.93 14.19 15.68
N ASN A 221 -2.81 12.89 15.88
CA ASN A 221 -3.10 12.24 17.18
C ASN A 221 -1.97 11.28 17.61
N VAL A 222 -0.72 11.63 17.30
CA VAL A 222 0.49 10.80 17.57
C VAL A 222 0.60 10.37 19.03
N ALA A 223 0.12 11.17 19.98
CA ALA A 223 0.14 10.82 21.40
C ALA A 223 -0.74 9.61 21.74
N MET A 224 -1.71 9.27 20.89
CA MET A 224 -2.61 8.12 21.10
C MET A 224 -2.00 6.79 20.65
N SER A 225 -0.94 6.82 19.87
CA SER A 225 -0.23 5.62 19.39
C SER A 225 1.11 5.47 20.11
N LYS A 226 1.32 4.36 20.81
CA LYS A 226 2.57 4.08 21.52
C LYS A 226 3.79 4.20 20.60
N ALA A 227 3.67 3.77 19.36
CA ALA A 227 4.79 3.77 18.41
C ALA A 227 5.15 5.18 17.91
N SER A 228 4.20 6.10 17.82
CA SER A 228 4.45 7.49 17.41
C SER A 228 4.73 8.41 18.62
N ALA A 229 4.08 8.17 19.77
CA ALA A 229 4.24 8.98 20.97
C ALA A 229 5.70 9.01 21.49
N VAL A 230 6.46 7.93 21.32
CA VAL A 230 7.89 7.86 21.70
C VAL A 230 8.79 8.78 20.84
N GLY A 231 8.28 9.32 19.73
CA GLY A 231 8.96 10.31 18.90
C GLY A 231 8.95 11.72 19.49
N GLY A 232 8.10 11.98 20.51
CA GLY A 232 8.02 13.25 21.21
C GLY A 232 7.73 14.43 20.25
N GLU A 233 8.36 15.57 20.51
CA GLU A 233 8.19 16.81 19.73
C GLU A 233 8.42 16.63 18.22
N GLN A 234 9.36 15.79 17.81
CA GLN A 234 9.64 15.53 16.39
C GLN A 234 8.43 14.89 15.70
N ALA A 235 7.77 13.93 16.36
CA ALA A 235 6.56 13.30 15.84
C ALA A 235 5.39 14.29 15.80
N GLU A 236 5.25 15.17 16.81
CA GLU A 236 4.20 16.19 16.85
C GLU A 236 4.37 17.21 15.72
N ILE A 237 5.59 17.70 15.47
CA ILE A 237 5.90 18.60 14.35
C ILE A 237 5.56 17.95 13.00
N LEU A 238 5.96 16.69 12.80
CA LEU A 238 5.65 15.98 11.56
C LEU A 238 4.14 15.76 11.40
N ALA A 239 3.43 15.43 12.48
CA ALA A 239 1.98 15.26 12.48
C ALA A 239 1.24 16.55 12.10
N ASP A 240 1.66 17.69 12.64
CA ASP A 240 1.10 18.99 12.27
C ASP A 240 1.30 19.28 10.76
N ARG A 241 2.49 19.03 10.22
CA ARG A 241 2.79 19.19 8.80
C ARG A 241 1.94 18.26 7.92
N MET A 242 1.89 16.99 8.25
CA MET A 242 1.13 16.01 7.48
C MET A 242 -0.37 16.29 7.52
N SER A 243 -0.94 16.50 8.70
CA SER A 243 -2.39 16.76 8.83
C SER A 243 -2.82 18.00 8.03
N ARG A 244 -2.04 19.09 8.05
CA ARG A 244 -2.30 20.29 7.25
C ARG A 244 -2.25 19.98 5.74
N ALA A 245 -1.29 19.18 5.28
CA ALA A 245 -1.21 18.78 3.88
C ALA A 245 -2.47 18.01 3.45
N TRP A 246 -2.96 17.06 4.26
CA TRP A 246 -4.21 16.34 3.99
C TRP A 246 -5.43 17.25 4.02
N ILE A 247 -5.53 18.15 5.00
CA ILE A 247 -6.63 19.12 5.08
C ILE A 247 -6.64 20.05 3.86
N ASN A 248 -5.48 20.57 3.45
CA ASN A 248 -5.37 21.42 2.27
C ASN A 248 -5.76 20.68 1.00
N PHE A 249 -5.25 19.45 0.84
CA PHE A 249 -5.62 18.62 -0.31
C PHE A 249 -7.14 18.35 -0.36
N ALA A 250 -7.75 18.01 0.78
CA ALA A 250 -9.19 17.76 0.85
C ALA A 250 -10.03 18.99 0.51
N ARG A 251 -9.54 20.20 0.84
CA ARG A 251 -10.26 21.45 0.59
C ARG A 251 -10.03 22.04 -0.79
N TYR A 252 -8.80 21.89 -1.31
CA TYR A 252 -8.34 22.68 -2.46
C TYR A 252 -7.73 21.81 -3.58
N GLY A 253 -7.63 20.49 -3.40
CA GLY A 253 -6.94 19.60 -4.34
C GLY A 253 -5.42 19.82 -4.40
N ASN A 254 -4.85 20.58 -3.45
CA ASN A 254 -3.44 20.94 -3.38
C ASN A 254 -2.94 20.81 -1.93
N PRO A 255 -1.95 19.96 -1.63
CA PRO A 255 -1.48 19.71 -0.26
C PRO A 255 -0.52 20.79 0.27
N ASN A 256 -0.03 21.68 -0.58
CA ASN A 256 1.02 22.64 -0.23
C ASN A 256 0.61 23.61 0.90
N HIS A 257 1.57 23.88 1.78
CA HIS A 257 1.51 24.93 2.81
C HIS A 257 2.93 25.33 3.25
N ARG A 258 3.06 26.45 3.97
CA ARG A 258 4.34 27.07 4.31
C ARG A 258 5.32 26.22 5.15
N ASP A 259 4.83 25.17 5.84
CA ASP A 259 5.62 24.39 6.81
C ASP A 259 6.17 23.09 6.19
N ILE A 260 5.97 22.87 4.88
CA ILE A 260 6.59 21.80 4.08
C ILE A 260 7.29 22.40 2.86
N PRO A 261 8.28 21.69 2.28
CA PRO A 261 8.85 22.06 0.98
C PRO A 261 7.77 22.18 -0.10
N ASP A 262 7.99 23.04 -1.11
CA ASP A 262 7.12 23.09 -2.26
C ASP A 262 7.00 21.70 -2.89
N TRP A 263 5.76 21.19 -2.93
CA TRP A 263 5.43 19.85 -3.41
C TRP A 263 4.82 19.95 -4.81
N PRO A 264 5.63 19.78 -5.87
CA PRO A 264 5.14 19.90 -7.22
C PRO A 264 4.20 18.77 -7.61
N VAL A 265 3.33 19.02 -8.55
CA VAL A 265 2.48 18.01 -9.18
C VAL A 265 3.35 16.90 -9.76
N PHE A 266 2.96 15.67 -9.51
CA PHE A 266 3.62 14.50 -10.10
C PHE A 266 3.39 14.46 -11.60
N THR A 267 4.45 14.26 -12.36
CA THR A 267 4.39 13.91 -13.79
C THR A 267 5.16 12.63 -14.03
N ARG A 268 4.90 11.98 -15.16
CA ARG A 268 5.62 10.76 -15.54
C ARG A 268 7.14 10.98 -15.62
N GLU A 269 7.57 12.13 -16.12
CA GLU A 269 8.97 12.48 -16.33
C GLU A 269 9.68 12.83 -15.02
N ASN A 270 9.00 13.52 -14.13
CA ASN A 270 9.60 14.06 -12.91
C ASN A 270 9.43 13.13 -11.68
N GLY A 271 8.31 12.41 -11.61
CA GLY A 271 8.04 11.48 -10.52
C GLY A 271 8.26 12.08 -9.13
N TYR A 272 7.84 13.36 -8.93
CA TYR A 272 8.02 14.05 -7.65
C TYR A 272 7.32 13.31 -6.53
N THR A 273 8.06 13.03 -5.46
CA THR A 273 7.57 12.35 -4.26
C THR A 273 7.92 13.19 -3.03
N MET A 274 6.92 13.55 -2.24
CA MET A 274 7.12 14.10 -0.90
C MET A 274 7.51 12.97 0.05
N ILE A 275 8.67 13.06 0.66
CA ILE A 275 9.13 12.15 1.69
C ILE A 275 8.79 12.77 3.04
N PHE A 276 7.91 12.12 3.80
CA PHE A 276 7.59 12.47 5.17
C PHE A 276 8.44 11.63 6.13
N GLY A 277 9.50 12.20 6.63
CA GLY A 277 10.45 11.62 7.56
C GLY A 277 10.76 12.59 8.69
N ASN A 278 11.93 12.44 9.34
CA ASN A 278 12.41 13.45 10.32
C ASN A 278 12.48 14.84 9.67
N GLU A 279 12.83 14.89 8.41
CA GLU A 279 12.71 16.06 7.54
C GLU A 279 11.74 15.75 6.40
N CYS A 280 10.95 16.76 6.02
CA CYS A 280 10.14 16.67 4.82
C CYS A 280 10.97 17.07 3.60
N LEU A 281 11.06 16.21 2.60
CA LEU A 281 11.88 16.41 1.41
C LEU A 281 11.09 16.08 0.16
N VAL A 282 11.26 16.88 -0.91
CA VAL A 282 10.75 16.53 -2.24
C VAL A 282 11.88 15.92 -3.07
N LYS A 283 11.69 14.72 -3.54
CA LYS A 283 12.66 14.02 -4.40
C LYS A 283 12.05 13.69 -5.78
N LYS A 284 12.91 13.74 -6.81
CA LYS A 284 12.54 13.45 -8.19
C LYS A 284 12.96 12.03 -8.56
N ASN A 285 12.00 11.17 -8.93
CA ASN A 285 12.25 9.78 -9.39
C ASN A 285 13.24 8.99 -8.53
N HIS A 286 13.33 9.28 -7.21
CA HIS A 286 14.44 8.85 -6.37
C HIS A 286 14.57 7.33 -6.22
N ASP A 287 13.44 6.61 -6.14
CA ASP A 287 13.39 5.16 -5.94
C ASP A 287 12.96 4.39 -7.20
N TYR A 288 12.73 5.07 -8.33
CA TYR A 288 12.22 4.44 -9.55
C TYR A 288 13.15 3.35 -10.10
N LYS A 289 14.47 3.63 -10.14
CA LYS A 289 15.46 2.63 -10.56
C LYS A 289 15.50 1.43 -9.62
N LEU A 290 15.44 1.68 -8.32
CA LEU A 290 15.38 0.62 -7.31
C LEU A 290 14.12 -0.23 -7.46
N MET A 291 12.95 0.39 -7.61
CA MET A 291 11.69 -0.33 -7.84
C MET A 291 11.75 -1.23 -9.07
N LYS A 292 12.32 -0.74 -10.17
CA LYS A 292 12.50 -1.55 -11.39
C LYS A 292 13.39 -2.78 -11.19
N LEU A 293 14.38 -2.69 -10.30
CA LEU A 293 15.25 -3.82 -9.98
C LEU A 293 14.59 -4.81 -9.01
N LEU A 294 13.79 -4.31 -8.06
CA LEU A 294 13.13 -5.14 -7.06
C LEU A 294 11.90 -5.88 -7.63
N VAL A 295 11.20 -5.28 -8.59
CA VAL A 295 10.01 -5.84 -9.24
C VAL A 295 10.10 -5.72 -10.77
N PRO A 296 11.06 -6.43 -11.40
CA PRO A 296 11.40 -6.27 -12.82
C PRO A 296 10.22 -6.56 -13.76
N ASP A 297 9.34 -7.48 -13.37
CA ASP A 297 8.18 -7.88 -14.16
C ASP A 297 6.97 -6.92 -14.03
N TYR A 298 7.05 -5.96 -13.12
CA TYR A 298 5.98 -4.99 -12.91
C TYR A 298 6.14 -3.78 -13.83
N VAL A 299 5.13 -3.54 -14.67
CA VAL A 299 5.11 -2.38 -15.59
C VAL A 299 4.40 -1.20 -14.91
N PHE A 300 5.14 -0.12 -14.71
CA PHE A 300 4.65 1.14 -14.14
C PHE A 300 5.25 2.37 -14.81
#